data_6752eb88fb6acc65b46a883459502a37
#
_entry.id   6752eb88fb6acc65b46a883459502a37
#
_cell.length_a   1.000
_cell.length_b   1.000
_cell.length_c   1.000
_cell.angle_alpha   90.00
_cell.angle_beta   90.00
_cell.angle_gamma   90.00
#
_symmetry.space_group_name_H-M   'P 1'
#
loop_
_entity.id
_entity.type
_entity.pdbx_description
1 polymer ?
#
loop_
_entity_poly.entity_id
_entity_poly.type
_entity_poly.pdbx_seq_one_letter_code
_entity_poly.pdbx_strand_id
1 'polypeptide(L)'
;IEAYYTENEEVFAQNSVTKDLGLNSAVRHILIQPENDTTDPETGAATASEAAWAAAKAEAERIFDEWKNGEATEDSFAALANQYSSDGGSNTNGGLYEDVNADVNFVTNFKNWAIDEARQSGDAEIVETEFGYHIMYFVSGEPYWMQVVGEQLIADRVQKMLLEAEALYPIEINRENILVGELKL
;
A
#
# COMPACT_ATOMS: atom_id res chain seq x y z
N ILE A 1 14.12 3.12 17.21
CA ILE A 1 14.23 2.64 15.82
C ILE A 1 15.53 3.15 15.20
N GLU A 2 15.80 4.46 15.18
CA GLU A 2 17.01 5.08 14.59
C GLU A 2 18.32 4.44 15.10
N ALA A 3 18.50 4.33 16.43
CA ALA A 3 19.70 3.74 16.99
C ALA A 3 19.90 2.27 16.56
N TYR A 4 18.83 1.50 16.55
CA TYR A 4 18.85 0.11 16.12
C TYR A 4 19.16 -0.02 14.61
N TYR A 5 18.62 0.86 13.77
CA TYR A 5 18.97 0.93 12.36
C TYR A 5 20.46 1.20 12.18
N THR A 6 20.99 2.23 12.85
CA THR A 6 22.41 2.63 12.75
C THR A 6 23.36 1.52 13.19
N GLU A 7 23.00 0.78 14.26
CA GLU A 7 23.80 -0.36 14.76
C GLU A 7 23.79 -1.55 13.80
N ASN A 8 22.76 -1.68 12.95
CA ASN A 8 22.55 -2.81 12.04
C ASN A 8 22.47 -2.40 10.55
N GLU A 9 22.95 -1.21 10.19
CA GLU A 9 22.81 -0.61 8.87
C GLU A 9 23.27 -1.51 7.72
N GLU A 10 24.40 -2.22 7.90
CA GLU A 10 24.92 -3.15 6.89
C GLU A 10 23.95 -4.33 6.63
N VAL A 11 23.31 -4.83 7.68
CA VAL A 11 22.34 -5.94 7.59
C VAL A 11 21.08 -5.46 6.88
N PHE A 12 20.58 -4.28 7.22
CA PHE A 12 19.43 -3.69 6.58
C PHE A 12 19.70 -3.38 5.10
N ALA A 13 20.86 -2.83 4.78
CA ALA A 13 21.24 -2.54 3.39
C ALA A 13 21.35 -3.82 2.54
N GLN A 14 21.86 -4.93 3.08
CA GLN A 14 21.92 -6.23 2.40
C GLN A 14 20.51 -6.77 2.08
N ASN A 15 19.52 -6.42 2.87
CA ASN A 15 18.10 -6.75 2.65
C ASN A 15 17.32 -5.65 1.92
N SER A 16 18.01 -4.70 1.30
CA SER A 16 17.42 -3.57 0.58
C SER A 16 16.55 -2.65 1.44
N VAL A 17 16.76 -2.63 2.76
CA VAL A 17 16.08 -1.72 3.67
C VAL A 17 16.96 -0.50 3.88
N THR A 18 16.60 0.59 3.23
CA THR A 18 17.30 1.88 3.27
C THR A 18 16.34 2.99 3.68
N LYS A 19 16.85 4.15 4.08
CA LYS A 19 16.00 5.27 4.53
C LYS A 19 15.21 5.95 3.40
N ASP A 20 15.54 5.69 2.15
CA ASP A 20 14.92 6.22 0.94
C ASP A 20 13.85 5.30 0.32
N LEU A 21 13.29 4.38 1.10
CA LEU A 21 12.19 3.49 0.66
C LEU A 21 10.85 4.23 0.43
N GLY A 22 10.78 5.53 0.75
CA GLY A 22 9.56 6.29 0.71
C GLY A 22 8.65 6.02 1.91
N LEU A 23 7.36 6.34 1.75
CA LEU A 23 6.35 6.17 2.80
C LEU A 23 5.68 4.80 2.73
N ASN A 24 5.19 4.32 3.86
CA ASN A 24 4.01 3.47 3.94
C ASN A 24 2.81 4.39 4.12
N SER A 25 1.94 4.46 3.13
CA SER A 25 0.90 5.47 3.07
C SER A 25 -0.52 4.89 2.99
N ALA A 26 -1.47 5.70 3.44
CA ALA A 26 -2.88 5.55 3.16
C ALA A 26 -3.29 6.61 2.13
N VAL A 27 -3.95 6.19 1.07
CA VAL A 27 -4.44 7.07 0.00
C VAL A 27 -5.87 6.73 -0.35
N ARG A 28 -6.63 7.73 -0.83
CA ARG A 28 -7.88 7.49 -1.55
C ARG A 28 -7.66 7.77 -3.02
N HIS A 29 -8.37 7.06 -3.87
CA HIS A 29 -8.36 7.36 -5.30
C HIS A 29 -9.71 7.16 -5.98
N ILE A 30 -9.86 7.85 -7.11
CA ILE A 30 -10.98 7.70 -8.03
C ILE A 30 -10.38 7.32 -9.38
N LEU A 31 -10.66 6.13 -9.88
CA LEU A 31 -10.20 5.69 -11.20
C LEU A 31 -11.26 6.03 -12.24
N ILE A 32 -10.85 6.78 -13.25
CA ILE A 32 -11.65 7.04 -14.46
C ILE A 32 -10.98 6.31 -15.63
N GLN A 33 -11.61 5.23 -16.07
CA GLN A 33 -11.11 4.42 -17.17
C GLN A 33 -11.63 4.96 -18.51
N PRO A 34 -10.79 5.00 -19.56
CA PRO A 34 -11.28 5.28 -20.92
C PRO A 34 -12.17 4.13 -21.41
N GLU A 35 -13.22 4.44 -22.14
CA GLU A 35 -14.07 3.43 -22.77
C GLU A 35 -13.31 2.71 -23.89
N ASN A 36 -13.50 1.39 -23.98
CA ASN A 36 -12.98 0.60 -25.10
C ASN A 36 -13.91 0.78 -26.31
N ASP A 37 -13.59 1.77 -27.15
CA ASP A 37 -14.38 2.16 -28.31
C ASP A 37 -13.79 1.73 -29.66
N THR A 38 -12.63 1.06 -29.63
CA THR A 38 -11.94 0.53 -30.80
C THR A 38 -11.51 -0.93 -30.62
N THR A 39 -10.97 -1.51 -31.66
CA THR A 39 -10.45 -2.87 -31.64
C THR A 39 -9.03 -2.87 -32.24
N ASP A 40 -8.08 -3.45 -31.54
CA ASP A 40 -6.73 -3.63 -32.04
C ASP A 40 -6.77 -4.50 -33.31
N PRO A 41 -6.23 -4.01 -34.44
CA PRO A 41 -6.33 -4.71 -35.73
C PRO A 41 -5.47 -5.98 -35.80
N GLU A 42 -4.47 -6.13 -34.95
CA GLU A 42 -3.56 -7.28 -34.95
C GLU A 42 -4.05 -8.39 -34.01
N THR A 43 -4.55 -8.02 -32.85
CA THR A 43 -4.95 -8.96 -31.78
C THR A 43 -6.46 -9.19 -31.69
N GLY A 44 -7.28 -8.29 -32.23
CA GLY A 44 -8.74 -8.29 -32.06
C GLY A 44 -9.19 -7.88 -30.66
N ALA A 45 -8.30 -7.41 -29.80
CA ALA A 45 -8.64 -6.96 -28.46
C ALA A 45 -9.36 -5.62 -28.45
N ALA A 46 -10.34 -5.44 -27.57
CA ALA A 46 -10.98 -4.15 -27.35
C ALA A 46 -9.97 -3.16 -26.74
N THR A 47 -9.88 -1.96 -27.30
CA THR A 47 -8.94 -0.92 -26.88
C THR A 47 -9.64 0.44 -26.85
N ALA A 48 -9.05 1.40 -26.16
CA ALA A 48 -9.52 2.77 -26.11
C ALA A 48 -8.81 3.65 -27.15
N SER A 49 -9.55 4.46 -27.87
CA SER A 49 -9.02 5.46 -28.78
C SER A 49 -8.41 6.65 -28.04
N GLU A 50 -7.63 7.49 -28.73
CA GLU A 50 -7.18 8.79 -28.19
C GLU A 50 -8.33 9.67 -27.74
N ALA A 51 -9.48 9.62 -28.44
CA ALA A 51 -10.66 10.36 -28.07
C ALA A 51 -11.28 9.87 -26.76
N ALA A 52 -11.31 8.54 -26.53
CA ALA A 52 -11.77 7.95 -25.28
C ALA A 52 -10.84 8.31 -24.10
N TRP A 53 -9.52 8.30 -24.32
CA TRP A 53 -8.55 8.78 -23.33
C TRP A 53 -8.74 10.27 -23.00
N ALA A 54 -8.95 11.12 -24.02
CA ALA A 54 -9.23 12.54 -23.80
C ALA A 54 -10.53 12.77 -23.04
N ALA A 55 -11.58 11.98 -23.31
CA ALA A 55 -12.84 12.02 -22.58
C ALA A 55 -12.67 11.59 -21.10
N ALA A 56 -11.93 10.51 -20.83
CA ALA A 56 -11.63 10.07 -19.47
C ALA A 56 -10.83 11.14 -18.70
N LYS A 57 -9.88 11.81 -19.36
CA LYS A 57 -9.13 12.92 -18.75
C LYS A 57 -10.06 14.08 -18.38
N ALA A 58 -10.90 14.51 -19.30
CA ALA A 58 -11.84 15.61 -19.05
C ALA A 58 -12.81 15.29 -17.91
N GLU A 59 -13.24 14.03 -17.80
CA GLU A 59 -14.11 13.59 -16.69
C GLU A 59 -13.35 13.56 -15.36
N ALA A 60 -12.10 13.09 -15.33
CA ALA A 60 -11.27 13.14 -14.13
C ALA A 60 -11.03 14.59 -13.67
N GLU A 61 -10.73 15.50 -14.61
CA GLU A 61 -10.58 16.94 -14.32
C GLU A 61 -11.89 17.54 -13.78
N ARG A 62 -13.04 17.20 -14.36
CA ARG A 62 -14.36 17.65 -13.88
C ARG A 62 -14.63 17.20 -12.44
N ILE A 63 -14.38 15.94 -12.12
CA ILE A 63 -14.62 15.39 -10.77
C ILE A 63 -13.65 16.02 -9.78
N PHE A 64 -12.40 16.20 -10.18
CA PHE A 64 -11.39 16.84 -9.33
C PHE A 64 -11.76 18.30 -9.03
N ASP A 65 -12.24 19.04 -10.03
CA ASP A 65 -12.72 20.40 -9.85
C ASP A 65 -14.01 20.46 -9.01
N GLU A 66 -14.92 19.49 -9.16
CA GLU A 66 -16.11 19.35 -8.31
C GLU A 66 -15.71 19.21 -6.83
N TRP A 67 -14.73 18.35 -6.54
CA TRP A 67 -14.21 18.20 -5.19
C TRP A 67 -13.54 19.48 -4.68
N LYS A 68 -12.61 20.07 -5.46
CA LYS A 68 -11.85 21.28 -5.06
C LYS A 68 -12.71 22.50 -4.83
N ASN A 69 -13.78 22.66 -5.59
CA ASN A 69 -14.70 23.77 -5.47
C ASN A 69 -15.86 23.51 -4.49
N GLY A 70 -15.98 22.26 -4.00
CA GLY A 70 -16.92 21.85 -2.99
C GLY A 70 -16.35 21.99 -1.58
N GLU A 71 -16.56 20.95 -0.73
CA GLU A 71 -16.05 20.95 0.65
C GLU A 71 -14.55 20.72 0.72
N ALA A 72 -13.95 20.10 -0.28
CA ALA A 72 -12.54 19.75 -0.41
C ALA A 72 -11.97 18.98 0.83
N THR A 73 -12.81 18.13 1.44
CA THR A 73 -12.46 17.30 2.58
C THR A 73 -12.21 15.86 2.15
N GLU A 74 -11.60 15.05 3.01
CA GLU A 74 -11.43 13.61 2.81
C GLU A 74 -12.79 12.91 2.67
N ASP A 75 -13.78 13.27 3.49
CA ASP A 75 -15.12 12.66 3.45
C ASP A 75 -15.84 12.96 2.13
N SER A 76 -15.74 14.20 1.62
CA SER A 76 -16.31 14.55 0.32
C SER A 76 -15.59 13.85 -0.84
N PHE A 77 -14.27 13.62 -0.73
CA PHE A 77 -13.52 12.83 -1.69
C PHE A 77 -13.98 11.37 -1.69
N ALA A 78 -14.13 10.78 -0.50
CA ALA A 78 -14.63 9.41 -0.35
C ALA A 78 -16.04 9.21 -0.94
N ALA A 79 -16.92 10.20 -0.79
CA ALA A 79 -18.24 10.17 -1.39
C ALA A 79 -18.19 10.16 -2.94
N LEU A 80 -17.31 10.98 -3.53
CA LEU A 80 -17.10 11.01 -4.98
C LEU A 80 -16.44 9.69 -5.48
N ALA A 81 -15.53 9.09 -4.69
CA ALA A 81 -14.95 7.80 -5.03
C ALA A 81 -16.01 6.71 -5.10
N ASN A 82 -16.94 6.66 -4.12
CA ASN A 82 -18.05 5.70 -4.15
C ASN A 82 -19.00 5.94 -5.34
N GLN A 83 -19.09 7.16 -5.83
CA GLN A 83 -20.01 7.52 -6.91
C GLN A 83 -19.42 7.29 -8.30
N TYR A 84 -18.13 7.64 -8.50
CA TYR A 84 -17.54 7.77 -9.83
C TYR A 84 -16.42 6.76 -10.11
N SER A 85 -15.80 6.16 -9.08
CA SER A 85 -14.63 5.30 -9.30
C SER A 85 -15.00 4.01 -10.03
N SER A 86 -14.23 3.71 -11.09
CA SER A 86 -14.28 2.44 -11.82
C SER A 86 -13.47 1.34 -11.12
N ASP A 87 -12.75 1.65 -10.03
CA ASP A 87 -11.98 0.65 -9.30
C ASP A 87 -12.85 -0.20 -8.38
N GLY A 88 -13.14 -1.43 -8.81
CA GLY A 88 -13.96 -2.37 -8.04
C GLY A 88 -13.33 -2.84 -6.71
N GLY A 89 -12.03 -2.57 -6.50
CA GLY A 89 -11.33 -2.91 -5.26
C GLY A 89 -11.57 -1.91 -4.13
N SER A 90 -11.88 -0.65 -4.45
CA SER A 90 -11.98 0.41 -3.46
C SER A 90 -13.21 1.32 -3.58
N ASN A 91 -14.01 1.23 -4.66
CA ASN A 91 -15.15 2.11 -4.90
C ASN A 91 -16.33 1.96 -3.93
N THR A 92 -16.28 0.99 -3.01
CA THR A 92 -17.30 0.80 -1.96
C THR A 92 -16.81 1.22 -0.57
N ASN A 93 -15.52 1.55 -0.44
CA ASN A 93 -14.91 2.03 0.81
C ASN A 93 -14.34 3.46 0.71
N GLY A 94 -14.86 4.25 -0.24
CA GLY A 94 -14.41 5.63 -0.46
C GLY A 94 -13.06 5.73 -1.17
N GLY A 95 -12.70 4.74 -1.98
CA GLY A 95 -11.45 4.72 -2.74
C GLY A 95 -10.21 4.48 -1.89
N LEU A 96 -10.33 3.99 -0.64
CA LEU A 96 -9.23 3.84 0.31
C LEU A 96 -8.37 2.61 0.00
N TYR A 97 -7.07 2.84 -0.07
CA TYR A 97 -6.00 1.85 0.07
C TYR A 97 -5.09 2.24 1.23
N GLU A 98 -4.89 1.29 2.13
CA GLU A 98 -3.93 1.38 3.23
C GLU A 98 -2.68 0.57 2.89
N ASP A 99 -1.58 0.82 3.58
CA ASP A 99 -0.32 0.11 3.42
C ASP A 99 0.27 0.14 2.00
N VAL A 100 0.12 1.28 1.30
CA VAL A 100 0.77 1.51 0.02
C VAL A 100 2.23 1.88 0.26
N ASN A 101 3.14 0.96 -0.11
CA ASN A 101 4.57 1.09 0.12
C ASN A 101 5.40 0.52 -1.05
N ALA A 102 6.72 0.54 -0.92
CA ALA A 102 7.64 0.11 -1.98
C ALA A 102 7.44 -1.35 -2.41
N ASP A 103 7.04 -2.23 -1.47
CA ASP A 103 6.93 -3.68 -1.70
C ASP A 103 5.58 -4.11 -2.29
N VAL A 104 4.56 -3.24 -2.23
CA VAL A 104 3.24 -3.56 -2.77
C VAL A 104 3.20 -3.36 -4.29
N ASN A 105 2.53 -4.29 -4.99
CA ASN A 105 2.45 -4.28 -6.45
C ASN A 105 1.32 -3.38 -6.95
N PHE A 106 1.53 -2.07 -6.93
CA PHE A 106 0.72 -1.08 -7.64
C PHE A 106 1.41 -0.63 -8.94
N VAL A 107 0.63 -0.07 -9.86
CA VAL A 107 1.19 0.54 -11.08
C VAL A 107 2.13 1.68 -10.73
N THR A 108 3.21 1.79 -11.48
CA THR A 108 4.38 2.61 -11.13
C THR A 108 4.02 4.06 -10.77
N ASN A 109 3.23 4.73 -11.62
CA ASN A 109 2.91 6.15 -11.41
C ASN A 109 2.04 6.35 -10.16
N PHE A 110 1.05 5.46 -9.92
CA PHE A 110 0.23 5.48 -8.71
C PHE A 110 1.10 5.30 -7.46
N LYS A 111 1.94 4.24 -7.46
CA LYS A 111 2.80 3.93 -6.32
C LYS A 111 3.78 5.08 -6.03
N ASN A 112 4.49 5.56 -7.04
CA ASN A 112 5.48 6.64 -6.85
C ASN A 112 4.84 7.90 -6.27
N TRP A 113 3.60 8.23 -6.68
CA TRP A 113 2.88 9.35 -6.10
C TRP A 113 2.53 9.10 -4.62
N ALA A 114 2.06 7.89 -4.31
CA ALA A 114 1.59 7.54 -2.97
C ALA A 114 2.73 7.47 -1.93
N ILE A 115 3.93 7.01 -2.33
CA ILE A 115 5.06 6.82 -1.41
C ILE A 115 6.02 8.00 -1.35
N ASP A 116 5.75 9.10 -2.05
CA ASP A 116 6.60 10.28 -2.08
C ASP A 116 6.64 10.98 -0.72
N GLU A 117 7.83 11.07 -0.12
CA GLU A 117 8.06 11.67 1.21
C GLU A 117 7.70 13.17 1.29
N ALA A 118 7.52 13.83 0.15
CA ALA A 118 7.09 15.22 0.13
C ALA A 118 5.58 15.40 0.34
N ARG A 119 4.79 14.30 0.28
CA ARG A 119 3.33 14.36 0.42
C ARG A 119 2.88 14.71 1.82
N GLN A 120 1.81 15.48 1.88
CA GLN A 120 1.15 15.89 3.12
C GLN A 120 -0.34 15.51 3.05
N SER A 121 -0.92 15.25 4.23
CA SER A 121 -2.36 14.98 4.32
C SER A 121 -3.18 16.08 3.65
N GLY A 122 -4.07 15.70 2.73
CA GLY A 122 -4.86 16.61 1.93
C GLY A 122 -4.28 16.93 0.54
N ASP A 123 -3.03 16.51 0.25
CA ASP A 123 -2.50 16.63 -1.12
C ASP A 123 -3.34 15.79 -2.09
N ALA A 124 -3.68 16.38 -3.23
CA ALA A 124 -4.45 15.69 -4.26
C ALA A 124 -3.99 16.09 -5.67
N GLU A 125 -3.98 15.11 -6.57
CA GLU A 125 -3.49 15.26 -7.94
C GLU A 125 -4.12 14.22 -8.87
N ILE A 126 -4.14 14.50 -10.18
CA ILE A 126 -4.51 13.51 -11.19
C ILE A 126 -3.25 12.82 -11.71
N VAL A 127 -3.22 11.50 -11.60
CA VAL A 127 -2.11 10.64 -12.05
C VAL A 127 -2.58 9.75 -13.18
N GLU A 128 -1.87 9.78 -14.31
CA GLU A 128 -2.14 8.92 -15.46
C GLU A 128 -1.41 7.59 -15.33
N THR A 129 -2.11 6.50 -15.64
CA THR A 129 -1.57 5.13 -15.72
C THR A 129 -2.11 4.41 -16.95
N GLU A 130 -1.66 3.17 -17.20
CA GLU A 130 -2.21 2.32 -18.25
C GLU A 130 -3.69 1.96 -18.07
N PHE A 131 -4.26 2.14 -16.87
CA PHE A 131 -5.67 1.86 -16.58
C PHE A 131 -6.58 3.07 -16.77
N GLY A 132 -6.03 4.26 -16.87
CA GLY A 132 -6.78 5.50 -16.96
C GLY A 132 -6.21 6.61 -16.07
N TYR A 133 -7.07 7.53 -15.68
CA TYR A 133 -6.72 8.65 -14.83
C TYR A 133 -7.16 8.36 -13.39
N HIS A 134 -6.21 8.40 -12.45
CA HIS A 134 -6.47 8.31 -11.02
C HIS A 134 -6.47 9.71 -10.43
N ILE A 135 -7.60 10.12 -9.85
CA ILE A 135 -7.61 11.27 -8.96
C ILE A 135 -7.15 10.73 -7.61
N MET A 136 -6.02 11.22 -7.11
CA MET A 136 -5.37 10.75 -5.89
C MET A 136 -5.61 11.74 -4.75
N TYR A 137 -5.79 11.24 -3.54
CA TYR A 137 -5.85 12.02 -2.30
C TYR A 137 -4.98 11.34 -1.24
N PHE A 138 -4.04 12.08 -0.67
CA PHE A 138 -3.13 11.58 0.36
C PHE A 138 -3.77 11.71 1.75
N VAL A 139 -3.99 10.60 2.42
CA VAL A 139 -4.58 10.55 3.77
C VAL A 139 -3.49 10.71 4.82
N SER A 140 -2.50 9.82 4.81
CA SER A 140 -1.40 9.81 5.77
C SER A 140 -0.25 8.95 5.25
N GLY A 141 0.93 9.09 5.87
CA GLY A 141 2.07 8.23 5.58
C GLY A 141 3.17 8.41 6.64
N GLU A 142 3.90 7.32 6.86
CA GLU A 142 5.06 7.27 7.74
C GLU A 142 6.24 6.67 6.97
N PRO A 143 7.50 7.02 7.26
CA PRO A 143 8.65 6.44 6.58
C PRO A 143 8.65 4.92 6.65
N TYR A 144 8.57 4.25 5.50
CA TYR A 144 8.39 2.79 5.42
C TYR A 144 9.55 2.02 6.09
N TRP A 145 10.79 2.51 5.97
CA TRP A 145 11.94 1.92 6.62
C TRP A 145 11.77 1.84 8.15
N MET A 146 11.10 2.82 8.78
CA MET A 146 10.86 2.80 10.23
C MET A 146 9.93 1.67 10.65
N GLN A 147 8.94 1.36 9.84
CA GLN A 147 8.05 0.22 10.07
C GLN A 147 8.84 -1.09 10.02
N VAL A 148 9.57 -1.32 8.92
CA VAL A 148 10.35 -2.56 8.71
C VAL A 148 11.39 -2.77 9.82
N VAL A 149 12.13 -1.73 10.17
CA VAL A 149 13.12 -1.76 11.25
C VAL A 149 12.47 -1.97 12.62
N GLY A 150 11.30 -1.35 12.83
CA GLY A 150 10.53 -1.51 14.07
C GLY A 150 10.04 -2.93 14.29
N GLU A 151 9.53 -3.59 13.26
CA GLU A 151 9.10 -4.98 13.29
C GLU A 151 10.28 -5.92 13.61
N GLN A 152 11.44 -5.73 12.97
CA GLN A 152 12.63 -6.51 13.27
C GLN A 152 13.14 -6.29 14.72
N LEU A 153 13.16 -5.05 15.19
CA LEU A 153 13.54 -4.73 16.57
C LEU A 153 12.62 -5.41 17.59
N ILE A 154 11.32 -5.46 17.31
CA ILE A 154 10.35 -6.16 18.17
C ILE A 154 10.64 -7.66 18.17
N ALA A 155 10.85 -8.26 16.98
CA ALA A 155 11.16 -9.68 16.84
C ALA A 155 12.43 -10.07 17.62
N ASP A 156 13.50 -9.29 17.51
CA ASP A 156 14.76 -9.53 18.22
C ASP A 156 14.59 -9.42 19.74
N ARG A 157 13.81 -8.43 20.20
CA ARG A 157 13.53 -8.29 21.65
C ARG A 157 12.72 -9.45 22.19
N VAL A 158 11.70 -9.91 21.46
CA VAL A 158 10.90 -11.08 21.84
C VAL A 158 11.78 -12.33 21.88
N GLN A 159 12.61 -12.55 20.88
CA GLN A 159 13.53 -13.68 20.84
C GLN A 159 14.50 -13.66 22.02
N LYS A 160 15.07 -12.50 22.35
CA LYS A 160 15.94 -12.36 23.51
C LYS A 160 15.22 -12.66 24.83
N MET A 161 14.00 -12.15 25.01
CA MET A 161 13.18 -12.43 26.20
C MET A 161 12.88 -13.93 26.35
N LEU A 162 12.59 -14.63 25.24
CA LEU A 162 12.35 -16.08 25.25
C LEU A 162 13.58 -16.85 25.68
N LEU A 163 14.76 -16.50 25.14
CA LEU A 163 16.04 -17.14 25.54
C LEU A 163 16.38 -16.90 27.01
N GLU A 164 16.15 -15.69 27.51
CA GLU A 164 16.33 -15.37 28.93
C GLU A 164 15.34 -16.13 29.81
N ALA A 165 14.09 -16.29 29.40
CA ALA A 165 13.09 -17.06 30.12
C ALA A 165 13.43 -18.55 30.12
N GLU A 166 13.87 -19.13 29.00
CA GLU A 166 14.33 -20.54 28.96
C GLU A 166 15.52 -20.79 29.87
N ALA A 167 16.45 -19.83 29.97
CA ALA A 167 17.60 -19.94 30.89
C ALA A 167 17.20 -19.88 32.36
N LEU A 168 16.15 -19.08 32.69
CA LEU A 168 15.64 -18.94 34.07
C LEU A 168 14.71 -20.08 34.48
N TYR A 169 14.00 -20.68 33.53
CA TYR A 169 13.00 -21.73 33.75
C TYR A 169 13.28 -22.94 32.85
N PRO A 170 14.37 -23.68 33.07
CA PRO A 170 14.71 -24.85 32.25
C PRO A 170 13.61 -25.91 32.36
N ILE A 171 13.11 -26.38 31.22
CA ILE A 171 12.13 -27.46 31.17
C ILE A 171 12.86 -28.78 31.37
N GLU A 172 12.70 -29.43 32.52
CA GLU A 172 13.13 -30.80 32.74
C GLU A 172 12.07 -31.76 32.20
N ILE A 173 12.35 -32.41 31.08
CA ILE A 173 11.47 -33.45 30.54
C ILE A 173 11.83 -34.77 31.24
N ASN A 174 11.00 -35.21 32.20
CA ASN A 174 11.14 -36.54 32.80
C ASN A 174 10.63 -37.61 31.81
N ARG A 175 11.55 -38.13 31.00
CA ARG A 175 11.25 -39.13 29.95
C ARG A 175 10.84 -40.48 30.51
N GLU A 176 11.13 -40.78 31.78
CA GLU A 176 10.80 -42.05 32.42
C GLU A 176 9.28 -42.21 32.68
N ASN A 177 8.55 -41.11 32.70
CA ASN A 177 7.11 -41.08 32.95
C ASN A 177 6.29 -40.84 31.67
N ILE A 178 6.90 -40.87 30.46
CA ILE A 178 6.16 -40.78 29.19
C ILE A 178 5.60 -42.16 28.86
N LEU A 179 4.34 -42.39 29.21
CA LEU A 179 3.61 -43.58 28.77
C LEU A 179 3.30 -43.46 27.29
N VAL A 180 4.09 -44.09 26.44
CA VAL A 180 3.77 -44.25 25.02
C VAL A 180 2.71 -45.35 24.94
N GLY A 181 1.45 -44.99 24.68
CA GLY A 181 0.39 -45.97 24.42
C GLY A 181 0.74 -46.80 23.19
N GLU A 182 0.55 -48.16 23.27
CA GLU A 182 0.70 -49.03 22.12
C GLU A 182 -0.28 -48.61 21.03
N LEU A 183 0.22 -48.24 19.83
CA LEU A 183 -0.57 -48.12 18.62
C LEU A 183 -1.06 -49.54 18.27
N LYS A 184 -2.35 -49.82 18.50
CA LYS A 184 -2.99 -51.00 17.89
C LYS A 184 -3.21 -50.67 16.41
N LEU A 185 -2.41 -51.35 15.56
CA LEU A 185 -2.63 -51.42 14.12
C LEU A 185 -3.88 -52.23 13.80
#